data_d770ef27769d211389fa9f863db6b794
#
_entry.id   d770ef27769d211389fa9f863db6b794
#
_cell.length_a   1.000
_cell.length_b   1.000
_cell.length_c   1.000
_cell.angle_alpha   90.00
_cell.angle_beta   90.00
_cell.angle_gamma   90.00
#
_symmetry.space_group_name_H-M   'P 1'
#
loop_
_entity.id
_entity.type
_entity.pdbx_description
1 polymer ?
#
loop_
_entity_poly.entity_id
_entity_poly.type
_entity_poly.pdbx_seq_one_letter_code
_entity_poly.pdbx_strand_id
1 'polypeptide(L)'
;GLDEYNSAYKEDMTQYTQYVMDLVYNKYGKTPMAWASMGCVDSDKTKIPDYPIMDAWANYAISLKSLFNQDYKLINATNKYGYIVPGGNNGYPDFAKEEEMYNNLSAGKFRDKMGAGVDVAEGHPKIVGGSISLWNDRGIFNGISVYDVFARTQSILPIYAQTFWYGKDNDKSYDQFKAEVNTLGTGPNVEMDKEISSKTEKVYDFDMENTSKQGDNLVIKDNSGNGYDATA
;
A
#
# COMPACT_ATOMS: atom_id res chain seq x y z
N GLY A 1 -10.06 23.32 24.34
CA GLY A 1 -8.81 22.59 24.50
C GLY A 1 -8.23 22.01 23.22
N LEU A 2 -8.87 21.01 22.61
CA LEU A 2 -8.35 20.37 21.39
C LEU A 2 -8.49 21.25 20.14
N ASP A 3 -9.50 22.10 20.08
CA ASP A 3 -9.76 22.95 18.92
C ASP A 3 -8.84 24.16 18.85
N GLU A 4 -8.46 24.74 19.99
CA GLU A 4 -7.48 25.82 20.06
C GLU A 4 -6.06 25.33 19.79
N TYR A 5 -5.71 24.16 20.31
CA TYR A 5 -4.44 23.49 19.99
C TYR A 5 -4.34 23.19 18.50
N ASN A 6 -5.43 22.73 17.88
CA ASN A 6 -5.47 22.42 16.47
C ASN A 6 -5.35 23.66 15.56
N SER A 7 -5.82 24.84 15.96
CA SER A 7 -5.78 26.03 15.10
C SER A 7 -4.41 26.69 15.04
N ALA A 8 -3.72 26.86 16.16
CA ALA A 8 -2.36 27.38 16.21
C ALA A 8 -1.36 26.41 15.55
N TYR A 9 -1.53 25.13 15.81
CA TYR A 9 -0.67 24.09 15.23
C TYR A 9 -0.83 23.96 13.71
N LYS A 10 -2.01 24.20 13.18
CA LYS A 10 -2.26 24.18 11.72
C LYS A 10 -1.49 25.24 10.98
N GLU A 11 -1.39 26.43 11.50
CA GLU A 11 -0.66 27.53 10.85
C GLU A 11 0.84 27.25 10.79
N ASP A 12 1.43 26.82 11.90
CA ASP A 12 2.84 26.47 12.00
C ASP A 12 3.17 25.27 11.08
N MET A 13 2.34 24.23 11.08
CA MET A 13 2.50 23.08 10.20
C MET A 13 2.38 23.45 8.73
N THR A 14 1.51 24.37 8.40
CA THR A 14 1.37 24.86 7.03
C THR A 14 2.60 25.60 6.58
N GLN A 15 3.10 26.54 7.37
CA GLN A 15 4.30 27.29 7.07
C GLN A 15 5.53 26.37 6.94
N TYR A 16 5.66 25.40 7.84
CA TYR A 16 6.74 24.42 7.77
C TYR A 16 6.65 23.55 6.52
N THR A 17 5.45 23.08 6.19
CA THR A 17 5.22 22.26 4.99
C THR A 17 5.53 23.05 3.72
N GLN A 18 5.09 24.31 3.63
CA GLN A 18 5.44 25.19 2.51
C GLN A 18 6.94 25.36 2.40
N TYR A 19 7.62 25.66 3.51
CA TYR A 19 9.08 25.83 3.52
C TYR A 19 9.79 24.58 2.99
N VAL A 20 9.39 23.39 3.46
CA VAL A 20 9.99 22.12 2.98
C VAL A 20 9.70 21.88 1.50
N MET A 21 8.48 22.12 1.06
CA MET A 21 8.10 21.97 -0.36
C MET A 21 8.87 22.93 -1.24
N ASP A 22 8.98 24.22 -0.85
CA ASP A 22 9.76 25.22 -1.57
C ASP A 22 11.25 24.88 -1.63
N LEU A 23 11.79 24.36 -0.53
CA LEU A 23 13.18 23.89 -0.48
C LEU A 23 13.41 22.76 -1.48
N VAL A 24 12.53 21.75 -1.51
CA VAL A 24 12.63 20.62 -2.43
C VAL A 24 12.49 21.09 -3.89
N TYR A 25 11.51 21.92 -4.15
CA TYR A 25 11.22 22.37 -5.51
C TYR A 25 12.25 23.37 -6.03
N ASN A 26 12.48 24.48 -5.30
CA ASN A 26 13.30 25.58 -5.78
C ASN A 26 14.80 25.33 -5.64
N LYS A 27 15.24 24.68 -4.54
CA LYS A 27 16.67 24.45 -4.31
C LYS A 27 17.17 23.17 -4.96
N TYR A 28 16.37 22.10 -4.93
CA TYR A 28 16.80 20.80 -5.43
C TYR A 28 16.19 20.41 -6.78
N GLY A 29 15.30 21.23 -7.36
CA GLY A 29 14.67 20.98 -8.65
C GLY A 29 13.86 19.69 -8.70
N LYS A 30 13.27 19.28 -7.56
CA LYS A 30 12.46 18.06 -7.43
C LYS A 30 11.01 18.39 -7.12
N THR A 31 10.09 17.62 -7.65
CA THR A 31 8.67 17.75 -7.32
C THR A 31 8.41 17.10 -5.95
N PRO A 32 7.99 17.87 -4.94
CA PRO A 32 7.61 17.29 -3.66
C PRO A 32 6.31 16.50 -3.76
N MET A 33 6.15 15.50 -2.89
CA MET A 33 4.93 14.74 -2.74
C MET A 33 4.50 14.73 -1.27
N ALA A 34 3.21 14.80 -1.00
CA ALA A 34 2.67 14.78 0.35
C ALA A 34 1.29 14.11 0.42
N TRP A 35 0.96 13.60 1.60
CA TRP A 35 -0.39 13.13 1.90
C TRP A 35 -1.37 14.30 2.01
N ALA A 36 -2.46 14.21 1.28
CA ALA A 36 -3.50 15.26 1.27
C ALA A 36 -4.23 15.46 2.62
N SER A 37 -4.08 14.55 3.55
CA SER A 37 -4.65 14.65 4.90
C SER A 37 -3.82 15.44 5.88
N MET A 38 -2.61 15.81 5.52
CA MET A 38 -1.81 16.69 6.37
C MET A 38 -2.48 18.06 6.40
N GLY A 39 -2.81 18.57 7.58
CA GLY A 39 -3.64 19.76 7.80
C GLY A 39 -3.20 21.06 7.11
N CYS A 40 -2.19 20.98 6.28
CA CYS A 40 -1.71 22.04 5.40
C CYS A 40 -2.51 22.19 4.09
N VAL A 41 -3.38 21.25 3.76
CA VAL A 41 -4.26 21.28 2.58
C VAL A 41 -5.67 21.60 3.06
N ASP A 42 -5.88 22.77 3.63
CA ASP A 42 -7.22 23.21 4.01
C ASP A 42 -7.85 24.03 2.89
N SER A 43 -9.12 23.79 2.69
CA SER A 43 -9.91 24.10 1.51
C SER A 43 -9.97 25.57 1.09
N ASP A 44 -9.69 26.54 1.95
CA ASP A 44 -9.92 27.94 1.63
C ASP A 44 -8.87 28.93 2.13
N LYS A 45 -7.86 28.51 2.90
CA LYS A 45 -6.97 29.47 3.61
C LYS A 45 -5.48 29.25 3.43
N THR A 46 -5.05 28.11 2.93
CA THR A 46 -3.65 27.76 2.80
C THR A 46 -3.28 27.65 1.33
N LYS A 47 -2.57 28.62 0.85
CA LYS A 47 -1.97 28.57 -0.49
C LYS A 47 -0.70 27.73 -0.43
N ILE A 48 -0.85 26.43 -0.36
CA ILE A 48 0.24 25.56 -0.78
C ILE A 48 0.38 25.78 -2.29
N PRO A 49 1.59 25.98 -2.79
CA PRO A 49 1.83 26.09 -4.23
C PRO A 49 1.26 24.88 -4.99
N ASP A 50 0.88 25.04 -6.23
CA ASP A 50 0.22 24.04 -7.08
C ASP A 50 1.16 22.97 -7.68
N TYR A 51 2.47 23.06 -7.42
CA TYR A 51 3.46 22.12 -7.97
C TYR A 51 3.58 20.76 -7.22
N PRO A 52 3.18 20.59 -5.95
CA PRO A 52 3.25 19.27 -5.30
C PRO A 52 2.31 18.25 -5.92
N ILE A 53 2.71 16.98 -5.79
CA ILE A 53 1.83 15.84 -6.03
C ILE A 53 1.19 15.47 -4.71
N MET A 54 -0.14 15.33 -4.69
CA MET A 54 -0.88 14.99 -3.49
C MET A 54 -1.40 13.57 -3.52
N ASP A 55 -1.06 12.79 -2.49
CA ASP A 55 -1.64 11.48 -2.23
C ASP A 55 -3.05 11.62 -1.65
N ALA A 56 -4.04 11.35 -2.49
CA ALA A 56 -5.45 11.47 -2.13
C ALA A 56 -5.95 10.15 -1.52
N TRP A 57 -5.90 10.03 -0.19
CA TRP A 57 -6.20 8.76 0.49
C TRP A 57 -7.59 8.67 1.13
N ALA A 58 -8.12 9.75 1.64
CA ALA A 58 -9.40 9.76 2.34
C ALA A 58 -10.05 11.14 2.36
N ASN A 59 -11.30 11.15 2.79
CA ASN A 59 -12.16 12.32 2.81
C ASN A 59 -12.24 12.92 4.24
N TYR A 60 -11.07 13.29 4.82
CA TYR A 60 -10.98 13.77 6.21
C TYR A 60 -10.73 15.27 6.31
N ALA A 61 -9.46 15.68 6.31
CA ALA A 61 -9.08 17.08 6.50
C ALA A 61 -9.53 17.95 5.34
N ILE A 62 -9.50 17.41 4.13
CA ILE A 62 -10.04 18.03 2.92
C ILE A 62 -10.92 17.01 2.22
N SER A 63 -12.03 17.45 1.64
CA SER A 63 -12.83 16.54 0.83
C SER A 63 -12.10 16.18 -0.46
N LEU A 64 -12.22 14.92 -0.89
CA LEU A 64 -11.64 14.48 -2.18
C LEU A 64 -12.09 15.34 -3.35
N LYS A 65 -13.34 15.82 -3.32
CA LYS A 65 -13.86 16.76 -4.31
C LYS A 65 -13.16 18.11 -4.26
N SER A 66 -12.95 18.67 -3.07
CA SER A 66 -12.26 19.95 -2.90
C SER A 66 -10.79 19.85 -3.32
N LEU A 67 -10.13 18.74 -2.96
CA LEU A 67 -8.77 18.46 -3.39
C LEU A 67 -8.66 18.38 -4.92
N PHE A 68 -9.61 17.69 -5.56
CA PHE A 68 -9.64 17.59 -7.02
C PHE A 68 -9.88 18.92 -7.72
N ASN A 69 -10.65 19.83 -7.10
CA ASN A 69 -10.91 21.18 -7.64
C ASN A 69 -9.69 22.11 -7.56
N GLN A 70 -8.66 21.77 -6.79
CA GLN A 70 -7.40 22.49 -6.75
C GLN A 70 -6.47 22.01 -7.89
N ASP A 71 -5.41 22.76 -8.20
CA ASP A 71 -4.57 22.49 -9.38
C ASP A 71 -3.48 21.45 -9.15
N TYR A 72 -3.56 20.70 -8.08
CA TYR A 72 -2.59 19.63 -7.78
C TYR A 72 -2.63 18.48 -8.79
N LYS A 73 -1.47 17.87 -8.98
CA LYS A 73 -1.38 16.50 -9.48
C LYS A 73 -1.73 15.55 -8.35
N LEU A 74 -2.50 14.50 -8.66
CA LEU A 74 -3.04 13.58 -7.66
C LEU A 74 -2.58 12.14 -7.92
N ILE A 75 -2.19 11.46 -6.85
CA ILE A 75 -2.11 10.00 -6.80
C ILE A 75 -3.40 9.49 -6.16
N ASN A 76 -4.04 8.54 -6.79
CA ASN A 76 -5.19 7.86 -6.20
C ASN A 76 -4.69 6.82 -5.18
N ALA A 77 -4.57 7.25 -3.94
CA ALA A 77 -4.22 6.42 -2.79
C ALA A 77 -5.46 6.13 -1.92
N THR A 78 -6.66 6.21 -2.51
CA THR A 78 -7.90 6.15 -1.75
C THR A 78 -8.06 4.84 -1.00
N ASN A 79 -8.49 4.96 0.24
CA ASN A 79 -8.47 3.85 1.21
C ASN A 79 -9.63 2.84 1.05
N LYS A 80 -10.39 2.94 -0.03
CA LYS A 80 -11.46 1.97 -0.33
C LYS A 80 -10.89 0.59 -0.73
N TYR A 81 -9.84 0.58 -1.56
CA TYR A 81 -9.31 -0.65 -2.13
C TYR A 81 -7.84 -0.91 -1.79
N GLY A 82 -6.99 0.09 -1.93
CA GLY A 82 -5.53 -0.04 -1.79
C GLY A 82 -5.00 0.16 -0.38
N TYR A 83 -5.84 0.05 0.64
CA TYR A 83 -5.46 0.31 2.02
C TYR A 83 -5.62 -0.96 2.85
N ILE A 84 -4.50 -1.60 3.17
CA ILE A 84 -4.45 -2.89 3.83
C ILE A 84 -3.86 -2.73 5.22
N VAL A 85 -4.54 -3.27 6.21
CA VAL A 85 -4.10 -3.28 7.60
C VAL A 85 -4.05 -4.73 8.08
N PRO A 86 -2.84 -5.33 8.17
CA PRO A 86 -2.69 -6.69 8.63
C PRO A 86 -3.39 -6.94 9.96
N GLY A 87 -4.13 -8.05 10.04
CA GLY A 87 -4.99 -8.39 11.16
C GLY A 87 -6.35 -7.70 11.17
N GLY A 88 -6.61 -6.80 10.22
CA GLY A 88 -7.88 -6.06 10.09
C GLY A 88 -8.14 -5.10 11.26
N ASN A 89 -8.13 -3.80 11.02
CA ASN A 89 -8.40 -2.81 12.08
C ASN A 89 -9.14 -1.59 11.53
N ASN A 90 -9.99 -0.99 12.37
CA ASN A 90 -10.74 0.23 12.06
C ASN A 90 -11.55 0.15 10.75
N GLY A 91 -12.04 -1.06 10.41
CA GLY A 91 -12.80 -1.30 9.19
C GLY A 91 -11.95 -1.39 7.92
N TYR A 92 -10.63 -1.46 8.05
CA TYR A 92 -9.74 -1.79 6.94
C TYR A 92 -9.53 -3.30 6.84
N PRO A 93 -9.39 -3.84 5.61
CA PRO A 93 -9.24 -5.27 5.42
C PRO A 93 -7.82 -5.73 5.77
N ASP A 94 -7.72 -6.98 6.24
CA ASP A 94 -6.46 -7.70 6.35
C ASP A 94 -5.92 -8.11 4.96
N PHE A 95 -6.82 -8.61 4.11
CA PHE A 95 -6.58 -8.89 2.69
C PHE A 95 -7.58 -8.13 1.84
N ALA A 96 -7.14 -7.65 0.68
CA ALA A 96 -8.03 -7.00 -0.25
C ALA A 96 -9.04 -7.99 -0.84
N LYS A 97 -10.21 -7.48 -1.19
CA LYS A 97 -11.21 -8.23 -1.96
C LYS A 97 -10.89 -8.06 -3.45
N GLU A 98 -10.08 -8.94 -3.98
CA GLU A 98 -9.47 -8.82 -5.30
C GLU A 98 -10.50 -8.65 -6.42
N GLU A 99 -11.51 -9.50 -6.46
CA GLU A 99 -12.58 -9.43 -7.46
C GLU A 99 -13.38 -8.13 -7.37
N GLU A 100 -13.74 -7.71 -6.14
CA GLU A 100 -14.40 -6.41 -5.92
C GLU A 100 -13.52 -5.27 -6.41
N MET A 101 -12.22 -5.34 -6.13
CA MET A 101 -11.25 -4.35 -6.59
C MET A 101 -11.16 -4.34 -8.11
N TYR A 102 -10.96 -5.48 -8.75
CA TYR A 102 -10.87 -5.60 -10.19
C TYR A 102 -12.10 -5.00 -10.90
N ASN A 103 -13.28 -5.33 -10.40
CA ASN A 103 -14.53 -4.88 -10.99
C ASN A 103 -14.84 -3.40 -10.76
N ASN A 104 -14.30 -2.78 -9.71
CA ASN A 104 -14.73 -1.44 -9.30
C ASN A 104 -13.63 -0.39 -9.25
N LEU A 105 -12.34 -0.77 -9.13
CA LEU A 105 -11.24 0.18 -9.14
C LEU A 105 -11.14 0.83 -10.53
N SER A 106 -10.97 2.13 -10.55
CA SER A 106 -10.69 2.92 -11.74
C SER A 106 -9.79 4.07 -11.35
N ALA A 107 -8.89 4.47 -12.22
CA ALA A 107 -7.99 5.59 -11.95
C ALA A 107 -8.74 6.88 -11.59
N GLY A 108 -9.89 7.09 -12.19
CA GLY A 108 -10.74 8.27 -11.96
C GLY A 108 -11.69 8.17 -10.78
N LYS A 109 -11.76 7.04 -10.07
CA LYS A 109 -12.65 6.88 -8.91
C LYS A 109 -11.88 7.07 -7.61
N PHE A 110 -12.04 8.23 -7.02
CA PHE A 110 -11.50 8.54 -5.69
C PHE A 110 -12.56 8.24 -4.65
N ARG A 111 -12.39 7.16 -3.88
CA ARG A 111 -13.35 6.71 -2.87
C ARG A 111 -12.67 6.44 -1.54
N ASP A 112 -13.22 7.00 -0.46
CA ASP A 112 -12.83 6.59 0.88
C ASP A 112 -13.48 5.24 1.26
N LYS A 113 -13.11 4.69 2.40
CA LYS A 113 -13.64 3.41 2.88
C LYS A 113 -15.16 3.40 3.09
N MET A 114 -15.77 4.56 3.27
CA MET A 114 -17.22 4.73 3.42
C MET A 114 -17.92 4.90 2.06
N GLY A 115 -17.17 4.97 0.98
CA GLY A 115 -17.66 5.15 -0.38
C GLY A 115 -17.88 6.60 -0.78
N ALA A 116 -17.58 7.56 0.08
CA ALA A 116 -17.63 8.98 -0.27
C ALA A 116 -16.41 9.38 -1.12
N GLY A 117 -16.61 10.34 -2.02
CA GLY A 117 -15.51 10.82 -2.87
C GLY A 117 -15.97 11.50 -4.14
N VAL A 118 -15.17 11.38 -5.18
CA VAL A 118 -15.41 12.02 -6.49
C VAL A 118 -15.07 11.05 -7.63
N ASP A 119 -15.87 11.10 -8.68
CA ASP A 119 -15.59 10.43 -9.95
C ASP A 119 -15.18 11.46 -10.99
N VAL A 120 -14.10 11.16 -11.67
CA VAL A 120 -13.59 11.93 -12.80
C VAL A 120 -13.29 11.01 -13.97
N ALA A 121 -13.15 11.58 -15.15
CA ALA A 121 -12.80 10.80 -16.33
C ALA A 121 -11.45 10.08 -16.16
N GLU A 122 -11.35 8.85 -16.60
CA GLU A 122 -10.07 8.17 -16.73
C GLU A 122 -9.18 8.95 -17.72
N GLY A 123 -7.87 8.91 -17.47
CA GLY A 123 -6.92 9.70 -18.26
C GLY A 123 -6.95 11.20 -17.97
N HIS A 124 -7.66 11.65 -16.93
CA HIS A 124 -7.65 13.05 -16.54
C HIS A 124 -6.22 13.50 -16.19
N PRO A 125 -5.72 14.64 -16.71
CA PRO A 125 -4.32 15.05 -16.64
C PRO A 125 -3.81 15.35 -15.21
N LYS A 126 -4.71 15.51 -14.25
CA LYS A 126 -4.34 15.63 -12.84
C LYS A 126 -3.99 14.30 -12.19
N ILE A 127 -4.45 13.18 -12.73
CA ILE A 127 -4.20 11.85 -12.16
C ILE A 127 -2.86 11.35 -12.70
N VAL A 128 -1.89 11.16 -11.83
CA VAL A 128 -0.54 10.72 -12.22
C VAL A 128 -0.23 9.28 -11.82
N GLY A 129 -1.12 8.62 -11.08
CA GLY A 129 -0.97 7.22 -10.71
C GLY A 129 -1.87 6.77 -9.57
N GLY A 130 -1.63 5.56 -9.10
CA GLY A 130 -2.26 4.98 -7.92
C GLY A 130 -1.23 4.47 -6.92
N SER A 131 -1.62 4.37 -5.66
CA SER A 131 -0.78 3.91 -4.55
C SER A 131 -1.51 2.87 -3.72
N ILE A 132 -0.78 1.84 -3.29
CA ILE A 132 -1.22 0.83 -2.33
C ILE A 132 -0.50 1.12 -1.02
N SER A 133 -1.25 1.13 0.08
CA SER A 133 -0.71 1.32 1.43
C SER A 133 -0.92 0.05 2.25
N LEU A 134 0.16 -0.50 2.75
CA LEU A 134 0.13 -1.58 3.73
C LEU A 134 0.66 -1.05 5.05
N TRP A 135 -0.22 -1.02 6.06
CA TRP A 135 0.04 -0.44 7.36
C TRP A 135 0.16 -1.54 8.42
N ASN A 136 1.37 -1.82 8.84
CA ASN A 136 1.68 -2.82 9.85
C ASN A 136 1.98 -2.22 11.25
N ASP A 137 1.56 -0.99 11.48
CA ASP A 137 1.75 -0.25 12.73
C ASP A 137 0.80 -0.69 13.85
N ARG A 138 -0.23 -1.46 13.55
CA ARG A 138 -1.23 -1.89 14.50
C ARG A 138 -1.34 -3.40 14.61
N GLY A 139 -0.79 -3.91 15.69
CA GLY A 139 -1.40 -4.96 16.46
C GLY A 139 -1.42 -6.37 15.87
N ILE A 140 -0.45 -6.73 15.09
CA ILE A 140 -0.15 -8.17 15.02
C ILE A 140 0.77 -8.44 16.21
N PHE A 141 0.21 -9.00 17.28
CA PHE A 141 0.93 -9.30 18.53
C PHE A 141 2.18 -10.17 18.33
N ASN A 142 2.20 -10.95 17.24
CA ASN A 142 3.29 -11.85 16.91
C ASN A 142 4.21 -11.32 15.79
N GLY A 143 4.07 -10.05 15.43
CA GLY A 143 4.82 -9.46 14.34
C GLY A 143 4.24 -9.80 12.96
N ILE A 144 4.90 -9.32 11.92
CA ILE A 144 4.58 -9.57 10.52
C ILE A 144 5.86 -9.87 9.77
N SER A 145 5.89 -10.94 9.02
CA SER A 145 7.03 -11.33 8.19
C SER A 145 6.98 -10.63 6.82
N VAL A 146 8.10 -10.67 6.11
CA VAL A 146 8.15 -10.22 4.70
C VAL A 146 7.19 -11.05 3.85
N TYR A 147 7.03 -12.35 4.15
CA TYR A 147 6.06 -13.21 3.48
C TYR A 147 4.62 -12.72 3.66
N ASP A 148 4.25 -12.31 4.87
CA ASP A 148 2.91 -11.77 5.14
C ASP A 148 2.63 -10.49 4.35
N VAL A 149 3.65 -9.63 4.20
CA VAL A 149 3.57 -8.42 3.37
C VAL A 149 3.37 -8.80 1.90
N PHE A 150 4.18 -9.74 1.41
CA PHE A 150 4.10 -10.23 0.05
C PHE A 150 2.74 -10.85 -0.25
N ALA A 151 2.26 -11.76 0.60
CA ALA A 151 0.97 -12.43 0.45
C ALA A 151 -0.22 -11.48 0.36
N ARG A 152 -0.14 -10.30 0.98
CA ARG A 152 -1.19 -9.27 0.95
C ARG A 152 -1.12 -8.35 -0.24
N THR A 153 0.02 -8.25 -0.89
CA THR A 153 0.24 -7.28 -1.97
C THR A 153 0.35 -7.92 -3.35
N GLN A 154 0.86 -9.14 -3.46
CA GLN A 154 1.15 -9.79 -4.74
C GLN A 154 -0.08 -9.89 -5.66
N SER A 155 -1.24 -10.17 -5.11
CA SER A 155 -2.47 -10.38 -5.89
C SER A 155 -3.12 -9.09 -6.36
N ILE A 156 -2.88 -7.98 -5.64
CA ILE A 156 -3.48 -6.68 -5.95
C ILE A 156 -2.58 -5.78 -6.78
N LEU A 157 -1.26 -5.99 -6.75
CA LEU A 157 -0.33 -5.24 -7.59
C LEU A 157 -0.65 -5.31 -9.08
N PRO A 158 -0.96 -6.49 -9.66
CA PRO A 158 -1.36 -6.58 -11.06
C PRO A 158 -2.65 -5.81 -11.38
N ILE A 159 -3.62 -5.80 -10.46
CA ILE A 159 -4.87 -5.04 -10.63
C ILE A 159 -4.57 -3.54 -10.68
N TYR A 160 -3.71 -3.05 -9.78
CA TYR A 160 -3.28 -1.65 -9.80
C TYR A 160 -2.47 -1.33 -11.07
N ALA A 161 -1.53 -2.19 -11.45
CA ALA A 161 -0.75 -2.00 -12.66
C ALA A 161 -1.65 -1.91 -13.90
N GLN A 162 -2.59 -2.84 -14.06
CA GLN A 162 -3.58 -2.82 -15.14
C GLN A 162 -4.37 -1.51 -15.13
N THR A 163 -4.94 -1.15 -13.99
CA THR A 163 -5.86 0.00 -13.87
C THR A 163 -5.18 1.33 -14.13
N PHE A 164 -3.98 1.54 -13.55
CA PHE A 164 -3.31 2.84 -13.61
C PHE A 164 -2.39 3.02 -14.81
N TRP A 165 -1.97 1.94 -15.44
CA TRP A 165 -1.12 1.99 -16.63
C TRP A 165 -1.92 1.89 -17.93
N TYR A 166 -2.89 1.00 -17.96
CA TYR A 166 -3.62 0.65 -19.16
C TYR A 166 -5.06 1.15 -19.19
N GLY A 167 -5.62 1.42 -18.02
CA GLY A 167 -7.04 1.68 -17.83
C GLY A 167 -7.82 0.40 -17.51
N LYS A 168 -9.09 0.58 -17.20
CA LYS A 168 -9.97 -0.55 -16.88
C LYS A 168 -10.27 -1.35 -18.15
N ASP A 169 -9.90 -2.62 -18.16
CA ASP A 169 -10.32 -3.58 -19.19
C ASP A 169 -11.71 -4.12 -18.81
N ASN A 170 -12.73 -3.70 -19.57
CA ASN A 170 -14.09 -4.16 -19.36
C ASN A 170 -14.43 -5.44 -20.16
N ASP A 171 -13.53 -5.89 -21.03
CA ASP A 171 -13.76 -7.02 -21.92
C ASP A 171 -13.34 -8.35 -21.29
N LYS A 172 -12.57 -8.30 -20.19
CA LYS A 172 -12.13 -9.47 -19.44
C LYS A 172 -12.87 -9.65 -18.11
N SER A 173 -13.27 -10.86 -17.82
CA SER A 173 -13.69 -11.24 -16.49
C SER A 173 -12.51 -11.28 -15.51
N TYR A 174 -12.81 -11.20 -14.20
CA TYR A 174 -11.79 -11.35 -13.17
C TYR A 174 -11.03 -12.69 -13.29
N ASP A 175 -11.75 -13.78 -13.58
CA ASP A 175 -11.15 -15.10 -13.72
C ASP A 175 -10.16 -15.19 -14.90
N GLN A 176 -10.52 -14.55 -16.02
CA GLN A 176 -9.60 -14.46 -17.18
C GLN A 176 -8.36 -13.65 -16.85
N PHE A 177 -8.54 -12.50 -16.20
CA PHE A 177 -7.43 -11.67 -15.73
C PHE A 177 -6.51 -12.43 -14.77
N LYS A 178 -7.11 -13.11 -13.77
CA LYS A 178 -6.37 -13.91 -12.79
C LYS A 178 -5.58 -15.05 -13.44
N ALA A 179 -6.17 -15.72 -14.42
CA ALA A 179 -5.48 -16.76 -15.19
C ALA A 179 -4.25 -16.21 -15.93
N GLU A 180 -4.36 -15.04 -16.55
CA GLU A 180 -3.22 -14.37 -17.19
C GLU A 180 -2.14 -13.98 -16.18
N VAL A 181 -2.52 -13.37 -15.05
CA VAL A 181 -1.58 -13.01 -13.99
C VAL A 181 -0.81 -14.23 -13.47
N ASN A 182 -1.50 -15.35 -13.29
CA ASN A 182 -0.86 -16.60 -12.87
C ASN A 182 0.18 -17.11 -13.88
N THR A 183 0.07 -16.79 -15.16
CA THR A 183 1.08 -17.15 -16.15
C THR A 183 2.35 -16.31 -16.05
N LEU A 184 2.26 -15.11 -15.48
CA LEU A 184 3.43 -14.25 -15.28
C LEU A 184 4.31 -14.73 -14.12
N GLY A 185 3.70 -15.44 -13.16
CA GLY A 185 4.40 -15.90 -11.97
C GLY A 185 4.86 -14.75 -11.08
N THR A 186 5.85 -15.06 -10.26
CA THR A 186 6.49 -14.07 -9.38
C THR A 186 7.63 -13.35 -10.09
N GLY A 187 8.03 -12.18 -9.55
CA GLY A 187 9.15 -11.43 -10.10
C GLY A 187 10.49 -12.20 -10.04
N PRO A 188 11.48 -11.80 -10.84
CA PRO A 188 12.78 -12.43 -10.83
C PRO A 188 13.40 -12.39 -9.42
N ASN A 189 14.01 -13.49 -9.03
CA ASN A 189 14.59 -13.71 -7.69
C ASN A 189 13.58 -13.76 -6.52
N VAL A 190 12.29 -13.92 -6.80
CA VAL A 190 11.27 -14.16 -5.77
C VAL A 190 10.90 -15.65 -5.82
N GLU A 191 11.28 -16.39 -4.79
CA GLU A 191 11.00 -17.84 -4.67
C GLU A 191 9.89 -18.11 -3.63
N MET A 192 8.92 -17.19 -3.51
CA MET A 192 7.84 -17.32 -2.52
C MET A 192 6.84 -18.42 -2.86
N ASP A 193 6.79 -18.82 -4.14
CA ASP A 193 5.88 -19.88 -4.63
C ASP A 193 6.57 -21.24 -4.70
N LYS A 194 7.81 -21.34 -4.22
CA LYS A 194 8.51 -22.61 -4.22
C LYS A 194 7.82 -23.59 -3.28
N GLU A 195 7.24 -24.63 -3.85
CA GLU A 195 6.70 -25.73 -3.07
C GLU A 195 7.81 -26.40 -2.27
N ILE A 196 7.66 -26.43 -0.95
CA ILE A 196 8.54 -27.19 -0.08
C ILE A 196 8.00 -28.62 -0.06
N SER A 197 8.77 -29.54 -0.62
CA SER A 197 8.42 -30.94 -0.59
C SER A 197 8.41 -31.45 0.86
N SER A 198 7.32 -32.04 1.29
CA SER A 198 7.20 -32.66 2.60
C SER A 198 6.64 -34.09 2.48
N LYS A 199 7.27 -35.04 3.20
CA LYS A 199 6.84 -36.42 3.32
C LYS A 199 5.90 -36.65 4.51
N THR A 200 5.80 -35.64 5.37
CA THR A 200 5.05 -35.71 6.63
C THR A 200 4.18 -34.47 6.79
N GLU A 201 3.28 -34.49 7.77
CA GLU A 201 2.41 -33.36 8.09
C GLU A 201 3.20 -32.10 8.48
N LYS A 202 4.37 -32.26 9.12
CA LYS A 202 5.27 -31.16 9.44
C LYS A 202 6.32 -31.04 8.33
N VAL A 203 6.50 -29.85 7.79
CA VAL A 203 7.56 -29.55 6.81
C VAL A 203 8.93 -29.66 7.45
N TYR A 204 9.09 -29.12 8.65
CA TYR A 204 10.27 -29.24 9.51
C TYR A 204 9.83 -29.26 10.97
N ASP A 205 10.66 -29.88 11.83
CA ASP A 205 10.44 -29.97 13.27
C ASP A 205 11.78 -29.91 13.99
N PHE A 206 12.05 -28.82 14.69
CA PHE A 206 13.31 -28.60 15.37
C PHE A 206 13.16 -28.79 16.87
N ASP A 207 14.01 -29.64 17.41
CA ASP A 207 14.24 -29.80 18.83
C ASP A 207 15.64 -29.27 19.15
N MET A 208 15.72 -28.26 20.02
CA MET A 208 16.98 -27.65 20.39
C MET A 208 17.93 -28.60 21.16
N GLU A 209 17.44 -29.75 21.59
CA GLU A 209 18.26 -30.82 22.20
C GLU A 209 19.06 -31.58 21.13
N ASN A 210 18.60 -31.60 19.87
CA ASN A 210 19.28 -32.28 18.75
C ASN A 210 20.20 -31.32 17.96
N THR A 211 21.14 -30.70 18.68
CA THR A 211 22.10 -29.80 18.07
C THR A 211 23.49 -30.44 18.00
N SER A 212 24.24 -30.16 16.95
CA SER A 212 25.63 -30.58 16.79
C SER A 212 26.49 -29.48 16.21
N LYS A 213 27.78 -29.44 16.60
CA LYS A 213 28.77 -28.54 15.95
C LYS A 213 29.37 -29.24 14.73
N GLN A 214 29.41 -28.56 13.61
CA GLN A 214 30.15 -28.96 12.42
C GLN A 214 31.09 -27.80 12.02
N GLY A 215 32.34 -27.88 12.47
CA GLY A 215 33.28 -26.77 12.36
C GLY A 215 32.85 -25.60 13.25
N ASP A 216 32.70 -24.42 12.64
CA ASP A 216 32.23 -23.22 13.32
C ASP A 216 30.70 -23.08 13.32
N ASN A 217 29.99 -23.95 12.60
CA ASN A 217 28.55 -23.90 12.47
C ASN A 217 27.84 -24.77 13.51
N LEU A 218 26.72 -24.28 14.01
CA LEU A 218 25.75 -25.04 14.78
C LEU A 218 24.72 -25.65 13.83
N VAL A 219 24.56 -26.95 13.83
CA VAL A 219 23.53 -27.65 13.06
C VAL A 219 22.42 -28.13 13.98
N ILE A 220 21.20 -27.81 13.67
CA ILE A 220 19.98 -28.23 14.35
C ILE A 220 19.31 -29.25 13.46
N LYS A 221 19.12 -30.46 13.94
CA LYS A 221 18.53 -31.56 13.18
C LYS A 221 17.01 -31.39 13.02
N ASP A 222 16.55 -31.64 11.81
CA ASP A 222 15.12 -31.71 11.51
C ASP A 222 14.57 -33.10 11.90
N ASN A 223 13.66 -33.12 12.85
CA ASN A 223 12.99 -34.33 13.33
C ASN A 223 11.73 -34.69 12.51
N SER A 224 11.34 -33.86 11.53
CA SER A 224 10.15 -34.13 10.71
C SER A 224 10.31 -35.33 9.77
N GLY A 225 11.54 -35.76 9.52
CA GLY A 225 11.87 -36.82 8.54
C GLY A 225 12.08 -36.31 7.12
N ASN A 226 11.98 -35.00 6.87
CA ASN A 226 12.20 -34.38 5.56
C ASN A 226 13.67 -34.04 5.30
N GLY A 227 14.50 -33.93 6.34
CA GLY A 227 15.95 -33.67 6.24
C GLY A 227 16.29 -32.19 6.02
N TYR A 228 15.46 -31.28 6.47
CA TYR A 228 15.67 -29.83 6.39
C TYR A 228 16.44 -29.31 7.61
N ASP A 229 17.64 -29.85 7.84
CA ASP A 229 18.51 -29.40 8.93
C ASP A 229 18.77 -27.88 8.83
N ALA A 230 18.68 -27.16 9.95
CA ALA A 230 19.04 -25.75 10.02
C ALA A 230 20.52 -25.58 10.39
N THR A 231 21.15 -24.54 9.86
CA THR A 231 22.55 -24.20 10.16
C THR A 231 22.63 -22.74 10.58
N ALA A 232 23.30 -22.47 11.70
CA ALA A 232 23.55 -21.14 12.25
C ALA A 232 25.05 -20.87 12.42
#